data_e4350625200fe03dd04210a50a310bc3
#
_entry.id   e4350625200fe03dd04210a50a310bc3
#
_cell.length_a   1.000
_cell.length_b   1.000
_cell.length_c   1.000
_cell.angle_alpha   90.00
_cell.angle_beta   90.00
_cell.angle_gamma   90.00
#
_symmetry.space_group_name_H-M   'P 1'
#
loop_
_entity.id
_entity.type
_entity.pdbx_description
1 polymer ?
#
loop_
_entity_poly.entity_id
_entity_poly.type
_entity_poly.pdbx_seq_one_letter_code
_entity_poly.pdbx_strand_id
1 'polypeptide(L)'
;MHFAFDDRTEELRARLLAFMDECVHPAERAFHEQAAQVRAAGGWGPPPLLEDLKAEARSRGLWNLFLPGERGAGLTNLQYAPLAEIMGGSPAIAPPATNCAAPDTGNMELLAEFGSERQRAEYLEPLLAGEIRSAFAMTEPEAASSDATNIATSITRDGDEYVVNGRKWYITGAMNPNCRVFVVMGKTDPDAPRHRQQSMVLVPRDTPGLTVRRGMTVFGYDDADHGGHAEVLFEDVRVPVGNLVGEEGGGFAIAQARLGPGRIHHCMRLVGMAERAVELTCRRVLSREAFGGPLARQGVIQDWIAESRVRIEQLRLLVLKTAWLMDTAGNRGAHTEIQAIKIAAPATVEWILDKAIQAHGAAGLSQDYPLAALWAGARALRFADGPDEVHKRSLARRELKRHMG
;
A
#
# COMPACT_ATOMS: atom_id res chain seq x y z
N MET A 1 -10.17 28.45 2.29
CA MET A 1 -10.00 27.05 1.88
C MET A 1 -10.69 26.90 0.52
N HIS A 2 -9.98 26.53 -0.51
CA HIS A 2 -10.56 26.19 -1.80
C HIS A 2 -10.78 24.65 -1.80
N PHE A 3 -12.01 24.21 -2.03
CA PHE A 3 -12.35 22.79 -2.14
C PHE A 3 -12.26 22.25 -3.58
N ALA A 4 -12.14 23.14 -4.58
CA ALA A 4 -11.92 22.75 -5.97
C ALA A 4 -10.46 22.35 -6.17
N PHE A 5 -10.25 21.28 -6.92
CA PHE A 5 -8.91 20.93 -7.40
C PHE A 5 -8.49 21.86 -8.55
N ASP A 6 -7.20 21.93 -8.82
CA ASP A 6 -6.69 22.67 -9.97
C ASP A 6 -7.02 21.96 -11.29
N ASP A 7 -6.91 22.71 -12.41
CA ASP A 7 -7.28 22.24 -13.75
C ASP A 7 -6.53 20.95 -14.15
N ARG A 8 -5.25 20.83 -13.80
CA ARG A 8 -4.44 19.64 -14.09
C ARG A 8 -4.95 18.42 -13.33
N THR A 9 -5.29 18.58 -12.07
CA THR A 9 -5.85 17.52 -11.24
C THR A 9 -7.21 17.07 -11.78
N GLU A 10 -8.07 18.01 -12.16
CA GLU A 10 -9.40 17.69 -12.74
C GLU A 10 -9.26 16.99 -14.11
N GLU A 11 -8.32 17.39 -14.94
CA GLU A 11 -8.04 16.70 -16.21
C GLU A 11 -7.58 15.25 -15.98
N LEU A 12 -6.66 15.03 -15.04
CA LEU A 12 -6.20 13.68 -14.69
C LEU A 12 -7.32 12.84 -14.08
N ARG A 13 -8.16 13.44 -13.23
CA ARG A 13 -9.35 12.78 -12.67
C ARG A 13 -10.31 12.33 -13.78
N ALA A 14 -10.63 13.20 -14.72
CA ALA A 14 -11.51 12.87 -15.83
C ALA A 14 -10.95 11.71 -16.67
N ARG A 15 -9.65 11.74 -17.00
CA ARG A 15 -8.96 10.65 -17.72
C ARG A 15 -8.96 9.34 -16.94
N LEU A 16 -8.69 9.41 -15.65
CA LEU A 16 -8.66 8.22 -14.80
C LEU A 16 -10.05 7.62 -14.60
N LEU A 17 -11.09 8.43 -14.42
CA LEU A 17 -12.48 7.96 -14.36
C LEU A 17 -12.87 7.27 -15.68
N ALA A 18 -12.55 7.85 -16.84
CA ALA A 18 -12.78 7.21 -18.13
C ALA A 18 -12.02 5.87 -18.24
N PHE A 19 -10.77 5.80 -17.79
CA PHE A 19 -10.02 4.54 -17.75
C PHE A 19 -10.66 3.48 -16.83
N MET A 20 -11.17 3.90 -15.66
CA MET A 20 -11.89 3.01 -14.75
C MET A 20 -13.17 2.45 -15.41
N ASP A 21 -13.98 3.31 -16.03
CA ASP A 21 -15.26 2.93 -16.58
C ASP A 21 -15.14 2.11 -17.89
N GLU A 22 -14.18 2.46 -18.75
CA GLU A 22 -14.00 1.84 -20.06
C GLU A 22 -13.14 0.57 -20.02
N CYS A 23 -12.17 0.50 -19.10
CA CYS A 23 -11.15 -0.55 -19.11
C CYS A 23 -11.12 -1.37 -17.81
N VAL A 24 -11.08 -0.74 -16.63
CA VAL A 24 -10.85 -1.46 -15.37
C VAL A 24 -12.09 -2.21 -14.90
N HIS A 25 -13.23 -1.53 -14.76
CA HIS A 25 -14.48 -2.16 -14.28
C HIS A 25 -14.98 -3.27 -15.20
N PRO A 26 -14.98 -3.11 -16.54
CA PRO A 26 -15.35 -4.22 -17.43
C PRO A 26 -14.41 -5.41 -17.36
N ALA A 27 -13.14 -5.19 -17.02
CA ALA A 27 -12.12 -6.22 -16.92
C ALA A 27 -12.14 -7.01 -15.61
N GLU A 28 -12.79 -6.51 -14.54
CA GLU A 28 -12.71 -7.11 -13.19
C GLU A 28 -12.97 -8.62 -13.20
N ARG A 29 -14.05 -9.06 -13.85
CA ARG A 29 -14.38 -10.48 -13.91
C ARG A 29 -13.31 -11.31 -14.60
N ALA A 30 -12.89 -10.89 -15.80
CA ALA A 30 -11.89 -11.60 -16.58
C ALA A 30 -10.53 -11.62 -15.86
N PHE A 31 -10.18 -10.52 -15.16
CA PHE A 31 -8.98 -10.43 -14.36
C PHE A 31 -8.97 -11.49 -13.25
N HIS A 32 -10.03 -11.59 -12.48
CA HIS A 32 -10.12 -12.57 -11.39
C HIS A 32 -10.15 -14.01 -11.89
N GLU A 33 -10.83 -14.29 -13.00
CA GLU A 33 -10.84 -15.62 -13.64
C GLU A 33 -9.42 -16.02 -14.11
N GLN A 34 -8.69 -15.10 -14.77
CA GLN A 34 -7.31 -15.35 -15.19
C GLN A 34 -6.35 -15.47 -13.99
N ALA A 35 -6.51 -14.64 -12.96
CA ALA A 35 -5.70 -14.72 -11.74
C ALA A 35 -5.88 -16.08 -11.04
N ALA A 36 -7.11 -16.59 -10.98
CA ALA A 36 -7.40 -17.92 -10.46
C ALA A 36 -6.73 -19.02 -11.29
N GLN A 37 -6.70 -18.89 -12.63
CA GLN A 37 -6.00 -19.83 -13.52
C GLN A 37 -4.48 -19.81 -13.30
N VAL A 38 -3.88 -18.61 -13.21
CA VAL A 38 -2.44 -18.47 -12.89
C VAL A 38 -2.14 -19.15 -11.56
N ARG A 39 -2.99 -18.91 -10.55
CA ARG A 39 -2.82 -19.49 -9.21
C ARG A 39 -2.99 -21.02 -9.20
N ALA A 40 -3.98 -21.53 -9.90
CA ALA A 40 -4.21 -22.98 -10.04
C ALA A 40 -3.04 -23.70 -10.71
N ALA A 41 -2.31 -23.03 -11.62
CA ALA A 41 -1.08 -23.51 -12.22
C ALA A 41 0.16 -23.37 -11.30
N GLY A 42 -0.01 -22.95 -10.04
CA GLY A 42 1.09 -22.74 -9.09
C GLY A 42 1.80 -21.39 -9.25
N GLY A 43 1.32 -20.51 -10.12
CA GLY A 43 1.90 -19.21 -10.38
C GLY A 43 1.62 -18.19 -9.26
N TRP A 44 2.50 -17.20 -9.18
CA TRP A 44 2.40 -16.02 -8.36
C TRP A 44 2.66 -14.78 -9.21
N GLY A 45 1.77 -13.82 -9.16
CA GLY A 45 1.86 -12.61 -9.97
C GLY A 45 0.58 -12.33 -10.74
N PRO A 46 0.49 -11.15 -11.37
CA PRO A 46 -0.70 -10.72 -12.05
C PRO A 46 -1.01 -11.58 -13.29
N PRO A 47 -2.29 -11.66 -13.68
CA PRO A 47 -2.67 -12.28 -14.93
C PRO A 47 -2.21 -11.43 -16.15
N PRO A 48 -2.08 -12.06 -17.35
CA PRO A 48 -1.66 -11.35 -18.57
C PRO A 48 -2.47 -10.11 -18.90
N LEU A 49 -3.77 -10.09 -18.61
CA LEU A 49 -4.66 -8.96 -18.81
C LEU A 49 -4.15 -7.66 -18.15
N LEU A 50 -3.36 -7.77 -17.06
CA LEU A 50 -2.79 -6.58 -16.43
C LEU A 50 -1.83 -5.83 -17.34
N GLU A 51 -1.08 -6.52 -18.20
CA GLU A 51 -0.14 -5.87 -19.12
C GLU A 51 -0.87 -5.05 -20.20
N ASP A 52 -2.02 -5.53 -20.68
CA ASP A 52 -2.88 -4.77 -21.60
C ASP A 52 -3.41 -3.49 -20.91
N LEU A 53 -3.85 -3.61 -19.66
CA LEU A 53 -4.32 -2.46 -18.86
C LEU A 53 -3.18 -1.46 -18.57
N LYS A 54 -1.95 -1.94 -18.34
CA LYS A 54 -0.78 -1.08 -18.20
C LYS A 54 -0.46 -0.31 -19.48
N ALA A 55 -0.52 -0.98 -20.64
CA ALA A 55 -0.32 -0.35 -21.93
C ALA A 55 -1.35 0.77 -22.17
N GLU A 56 -2.62 0.49 -21.87
CA GLU A 56 -3.70 1.45 -21.98
C GLU A 56 -3.55 2.63 -21.00
N ALA A 57 -3.20 2.38 -19.74
CA ALA A 57 -2.94 3.44 -18.77
C ALA A 57 -1.79 4.36 -19.22
N ARG A 58 -0.71 3.78 -19.76
CA ARG A 58 0.43 4.55 -20.31
C ARG A 58 0.00 5.43 -21.49
N SER A 59 -0.79 4.89 -22.43
CA SER A 59 -1.27 5.62 -23.59
C SER A 59 -2.10 6.85 -23.21
N ARG A 60 -2.80 6.76 -22.05
CA ARG A 60 -3.60 7.85 -21.47
C ARG A 60 -2.80 8.79 -20.56
N GLY A 61 -1.48 8.59 -20.42
CA GLY A 61 -0.65 9.39 -19.50
C GLY A 61 -0.95 9.15 -18.01
N LEU A 62 -1.46 7.96 -17.66
CA LEU A 62 -1.81 7.55 -16.30
C LEU A 62 -0.75 6.60 -15.73
N TRP A 63 0.51 7.05 -15.67
CA TRP A 63 1.63 6.24 -15.25
C TRP A 63 2.47 6.94 -14.19
N ASN A 64 2.89 6.22 -13.13
CA ASN A 64 3.70 6.74 -12.02
C ASN A 64 3.13 8.00 -11.37
N LEU A 65 1.81 8.12 -11.26
CA LEU A 65 1.14 9.32 -10.77
C LEU A 65 1.51 9.69 -9.33
N PHE A 66 1.97 8.72 -8.55
CA PHE A 66 2.29 8.87 -7.13
C PHE A 66 3.61 9.58 -6.85
N LEU A 67 4.58 9.51 -7.79
CA LEU A 67 5.95 9.97 -7.54
C LEU A 67 6.06 11.47 -7.82
N PRO A 68 6.46 12.30 -6.85
CA PRO A 68 6.69 13.72 -7.05
C PRO A 68 7.97 13.96 -7.85
N GLY A 69 8.08 15.18 -8.40
CA GLY A 69 9.26 15.61 -9.17
C GLY A 69 9.31 15.06 -10.59
N GLU A 70 10.44 15.28 -11.26
CA GLU A 70 10.62 15.01 -12.69
C GLU A 70 10.66 13.53 -13.06
N ARG A 71 10.94 12.64 -12.09
CA ARG A 71 10.98 11.17 -12.31
C ARG A 71 9.60 10.53 -12.34
N GLY A 72 8.58 11.21 -11.84
CA GLY A 72 7.19 10.77 -11.86
C GLY A 72 6.31 11.76 -12.61
N ALA A 73 5.02 11.76 -12.28
CA ALA A 73 4.09 12.73 -12.86
C ALA A 73 4.24 14.15 -12.28
N GLY A 74 5.10 14.34 -11.29
CA GLY A 74 5.36 15.64 -10.66
C GLY A 74 4.15 16.21 -9.91
N LEU A 75 3.25 15.36 -9.43
CA LEU A 75 2.09 15.75 -8.64
C LEU A 75 2.47 15.96 -7.19
N THR A 76 1.79 16.90 -6.54
CA THR A 76 1.81 17.02 -5.08
C THR A 76 0.97 15.91 -4.44
N ASN A 77 1.13 15.67 -3.14
CA ASN A 77 0.27 14.72 -2.41
C ASN A 77 -1.21 15.10 -2.53
N LEU A 78 -1.51 16.40 -2.47
CA LEU A 78 -2.88 16.90 -2.60
C LEU A 78 -3.47 16.64 -3.99
N GLN A 79 -2.68 16.78 -5.05
CA GLN A 79 -3.10 16.49 -6.42
C GLN A 79 -3.26 14.96 -6.66
N TYR A 80 -2.39 14.15 -6.05
CA TYR A 80 -2.46 12.69 -6.17
C TYR A 80 -3.61 12.07 -5.37
N ALA A 81 -4.03 12.69 -4.25
CA ALA A 81 -5.04 12.15 -3.35
C ALA A 81 -6.35 11.72 -4.04
N PRO A 82 -7.02 12.58 -4.86
CA PRO A 82 -8.25 12.19 -5.54
C PRO A 82 -8.04 11.11 -6.62
N LEU A 83 -6.84 11.03 -7.21
CA LEU A 83 -6.49 9.98 -8.17
C LEU A 83 -6.34 8.62 -7.49
N ALA A 84 -5.65 8.59 -6.34
CA ALA A 84 -5.52 7.38 -5.53
C ALA A 84 -6.87 6.92 -4.98
N GLU A 85 -7.77 7.84 -4.62
CA GLU A 85 -9.15 7.54 -4.24
C GLU A 85 -9.88 6.82 -5.38
N ILE A 86 -9.86 7.34 -6.60
CA ILE A 86 -10.49 6.72 -7.77
C ILE A 86 -9.96 5.29 -7.98
N MET A 87 -8.63 5.10 -7.93
CA MET A 87 -8.01 3.78 -8.06
C MET A 87 -8.42 2.82 -6.94
N GLY A 88 -8.75 3.34 -5.76
CA GLY A 88 -9.27 2.58 -4.63
C GLY A 88 -10.59 1.86 -4.91
N GLY A 89 -11.35 2.27 -5.93
CA GLY A 89 -12.57 1.59 -6.39
C GLY A 89 -12.32 0.19 -6.94
N SER A 90 -11.11 -0.10 -7.46
CA SER A 90 -10.66 -1.43 -7.90
C SER A 90 -9.19 -1.64 -7.49
N PRO A 91 -8.90 -1.88 -6.19
CA PRO A 91 -7.56 -1.85 -5.64
C PRO A 91 -6.64 -2.96 -6.14
N ALA A 92 -7.19 -4.09 -6.58
CA ALA A 92 -6.41 -5.18 -7.17
C ALA A 92 -5.92 -4.88 -8.59
N ILE A 93 -6.58 -3.98 -9.32
CA ILE A 93 -6.34 -3.74 -10.75
C ILE A 93 -5.79 -2.35 -11.02
N ALA A 94 -6.48 -1.30 -10.59
CA ALA A 94 -6.17 0.08 -11.00
C ALA A 94 -4.80 0.56 -10.52
N PRO A 95 -4.38 0.39 -9.25
CA PRO A 95 -3.04 0.78 -8.81
C PRO A 95 -1.90 0.03 -9.54
N PRO A 96 -1.95 -1.32 -9.73
CA PRO A 96 -0.96 -2.02 -10.54
C PRO A 96 -0.95 -1.59 -12.01
N ALA A 97 -2.11 -1.35 -12.62
CA ALA A 97 -2.22 -0.93 -14.01
C ALA A 97 -1.59 0.45 -14.27
N THR A 98 -1.57 1.33 -13.28
CA THR A 98 -0.97 2.67 -13.35
C THR A 98 0.43 2.76 -12.75
N ASN A 99 1.03 1.64 -12.37
CA ASN A 99 2.30 1.52 -11.62
C ASN A 99 2.30 2.31 -10.30
N CYS A 100 1.15 2.37 -9.64
CA CYS A 100 0.94 3.08 -8.38
C CYS A 100 0.68 2.12 -7.19
N ALA A 101 1.09 0.85 -7.30
CA ALA A 101 0.87 -0.16 -6.26
C ALA A 101 2.05 -0.28 -5.29
N ALA A 102 1.73 -0.45 -4.00
CA ALA A 102 2.71 -0.88 -3.01
C ALA A 102 3.11 -2.37 -3.24
N PRO A 103 4.31 -2.82 -2.84
CA PRO A 103 5.34 -2.07 -2.11
C PRO A 103 6.23 -1.19 -2.98
N ASP A 104 6.14 -1.32 -4.33
CA ASP A 104 7.06 -0.67 -5.24
C ASP A 104 7.01 0.85 -5.15
N THR A 105 5.84 1.46 -4.97
CA THR A 105 5.75 2.92 -4.82
C THR A 105 6.67 3.43 -3.71
N GLY A 106 6.60 2.83 -2.52
CA GLY A 106 7.47 3.23 -1.42
C GLY A 106 8.95 2.89 -1.63
N ASN A 107 9.26 1.82 -2.37
CA ASN A 107 10.64 1.46 -2.69
C ASN A 107 11.20 2.38 -3.80
N MET A 108 10.39 2.81 -4.77
CA MET A 108 10.77 3.81 -5.76
C MET A 108 11.03 5.18 -5.11
N GLU A 109 10.17 5.62 -4.19
CA GLU A 109 10.40 6.85 -3.41
C GLU A 109 11.69 6.78 -2.59
N LEU A 110 11.94 5.64 -1.92
CA LEU A 110 13.15 5.39 -1.17
C LEU A 110 14.40 5.47 -2.06
N LEU A 111 14.38 4.80 -3.22
CA LEU A 111 15.51 4.82 -4.16
C LEU A 111 15.69 6.19 -4.81
N ALA A 112 14.62 6.92 -5.10
CA ALA A 112 14.69 8.26 -5.64
C ALA A 112 15.37 9.24 -4.66
N GLU A 113 15.10 9.13 -3.37
CA GLU A 113 15.62 10.00 -2.34
C GLU A 113 17.03 9.58 -1.86
N PHE A 114 17.21 8.30 -1.52
CA PHE A 114 18.42 7.81 -0.83
C PHE A 114 19.33 6.93 -1.69
N GLY A 115 18.88 6.48 -2.86
CA GLY A 115 19.67 5.61 -3.73
C GLY A 115 20.86 6.33 -4.35
N SER A 116 21.99 5.63 -4.52
CA SER A 116 23.09 6.08 -5.34
C SER A 116 22.72 6.10 -6.82
N GLU A 117 23.52 6.78 -7.67
CA GLU A 117 23.30 6.80 -9.13
C GLU A 117 23.26 5.39 -9.70
N ARG A 118 24.18 4.50 -9.28
CA ARG A 118 24.18 3.08 -9.67
C ARG A 118 22.89 2.39 -9.27
N GLN A 119 22.44 2.54 -8.01
CA GLN A 119 21.22 1.91 -7.50
C GLN A 119 19.96 2.42 -8.20
N ARG A 120 19.93 3.71 -8.54
CA ARG A 120 18.84 4.29 -9.35
C ARG A 120 18.81 3.71 -10.76
N ALA A 121 19.96 3.64 -11.44
CA ALA A 121 20.04 3.08 -12.79
C ALA A 121 19.69 1.58 -12.80
N GLU A 122 20.13 0.83 -11.80
CA GLU A 122 19.96 -0.62 -11.75
C GLU A 122 18.55 -1.05 -11.31
N TYR A 123 17.91 -0.30 -10.39
CA TYR A 123 16.63 -0.70 -9.81
C TYR A 123 15.50 0.32 -9.99
N LEU A 124 15.76 1.63 -9.78
CA LEU A 124 14.70 2.63 -9.85
C LEU A 124 14.16 2.79 -11.27
N GLU A 125 15.02 2.94 -12.26
CA GLU A 125 14.59 3.12 -13.65
C GLU A 125 13.76 1.91 -14.17
N PRO A 126 14.16 0.63 -13.96
CA PRO A 126 13.34 -0.50 -14.34
C PRO A 126 12.02 -0.61 -13.53
N LEU A 127 12.01 -0.19 -12.25
CA LEU A 127 10.77 -0.12 -11.45
C LEU A 127 9.82 0.95 -12.02
N LEU A 128 10.33 2.13 -12.36
CA LEU A 128 9.55 3.20 -13.00
C LEU A 128 9.04 2.78 -14.38
N ALA A 129 9.83 2.00 -15.11
CA ALA A 129 9.40 1.40 -16.37
C ALA A 129 8.37 0.25 -16.16
N GLY A 130 8.20 -0.25 -14.94
CA GLY A 130 7.31 -1.38 -14.62
C GLY A 130 7.81 -2.73 -15.12
N GLU A 131 9.11 -2.82 -15.46
CA GLU A 131 9.78 -4.03 -15.96
C GLU A 131 10.10 -5.03 -14.84
N ILE A 132 10.44 -4.51 -13.66
CA ILE A 132 10.70 -5.31 -12.47
C ILE A 132 9.77 -4.92 -11.33
N ARG A 133 9.77 -5.77 -10.29
CA ARG A 133 9.10 -5.54 -9.01
C ARG A 133 10.11 -5.63 -7.89
N SER A 134 9.74 -5.13 -6.73
CA SER A 134 10.57 -5.10 -5.53
C SER A 134 9.81 -5.56 -4.30
N ALA A 135 10.52 -5.84 -3.22
CA ALA A 135 9.94 -6.16 -1.93
C ALA A 135 10.64 -5.39 -0.81
N PHE A 136 9.90 -5.07 0.27
CA PHE A 136 10.44 -4.42 1.45
C PHE A 136 10.48 -5.40 2.63
N ALA A 137 11.69 -5.88 2.95
CA ALA A 137 11.92 -6.93 3.94
C ALA A 137 12.27 -6.33 5.31
N MET A 138 11.25 -5.98 6.09
CA MET A 138 11.40 -5.38 7.41
C MET A 138 10.89 -6.30 8.52
N THR A 139 9.64 -6.77 8.44
CA THR A 139 8.94 -7.49 9.52
C THR A 139 9.53 -8.88 9.76
N GLU A 140 9.66 -9.26 11.04
CA GLU A 140 10.23 -10.53 11.49
C GLU A 140 9.24 -11.33 12.34
N PRO A 141 9.23 -12.68 12.25
CA PRO A 141 8.33 -13.51 13.05
C PRO A 141 8.70 -13.55 14.54
N GLU A 142 10.00 -13.51 14.86
CA GLU A 142 10.51 -13.64 16.23
C GLU A 142 10.60 -12.30 16.96
N ALA A 143 10.51 -11.18 16.26
CA ALA A 143 10.62 -9.85 16.85
C ALA A 143 9.34 -9.02 16.66
N ALA A 144 8.94 -8.28 17.69
CA ALA A 144 7.84 -7.31 17.59
C ALA A 144 8.28 -6.11 16.74
N SER A 145 8.23 -6.28 15.41
CA SER A 145 8.76 -5.34 14.41
C SER A 145 7.95 -4.03 14.29
N SER A 146 6.82 -3.94 14.97
CA SER A 146 6.10 -2.67 15.18
C SER A 146 6.93 -1.64 15.96
N ASP A 147 7.86 -2.10 16.80
CA ASP A 147 9.03 -1.35 17.25
C ASP A 147 10.22 -1.68 16.36
N ALA A 148 10.48 -0.86 15.35
CA ALA A 148 11.53 -1.09 14.37
C ALA A 148 12.93 -1.25 14.99
N THR A 149 13.13 -0.81 16.24
CA THR A 149 14.40 -0.98 16.95
C THR A 149 14.63 -2.41 17.46
N ASN A 150 13.57 -3.26 17.45
CA ASN A 150 13.64 -4.66 17.85
C ASN A 150 14.10 -5.60 16.73
N ILE A 151 14.21 -5.11 15.49
CA ILE A 151 14.66 -5.92 14.36
C ILE A 151 15.95 -6.63 14.69
N ALA A 152 15.96 -7.96 14.53
CA ALA A 152 17.05 -8.85 14.91
C ALA A 152 17.92 -9.33 13.73
N THR A 153 17.40 -9.27 12.48
CA THR A 153 18.20 -9.55 11.28
C THR A 153 19.50 -8.78 11.34
N SER A 154 20.64 -9.47 11.22
CA SER A 154 21.97 -8.86 11.23
C SER A 154 22.42 -8.49 9.83
N ILE A 155 23.15 -7.39 9.73
CA ILE A 155 23.90 -6.95 8.54
C ILE A 155 25.32 -6.66 9.00
N THR A 156 26.23 -7.62 8.84
CA THR A 156 27.59 -7.50 9.35
C THR A 156 28.56 -7.19 8.21
N ARG A 157 29.39 -6.17 8.35
CA ARG A 157 30.42 -5.86 7.36
C ARG A 157 31.56 -6.88 7.44
N ASP A 158 31.93 -7.44 6.27
CA ASP A 158 33.05 -8.34 6.09
C ASP A 158 33.86 -7.92 4.86
N GLY A 159 34.90 -7.12 5.08
CA GLY A 159 35.67 -6.50 4.01
C GLY A 159 34.84 -5.55 3.14
N ASP A 160 34.72 -5.89 1.86
CA ASP A 160 33.99 -5.12 0.86
C ASP A 160 32.53 -5.61 0.66
N GLU A 161 32.06 -6.46 1.56
CA GLU A 161 30.71 -7.02 1.53
C GLU A 161 29.97 -6.79 2.85
N TYR A 162 28.64 -6.85 2.79
CA TYR A 162 27.76 -7.09 3.92
C TYR A 162 27.25 -8.52 3.91
N VAL A 163 27.26 -9.18 5.05
CA VAL A 163 26.68 -10.51 5.30
C VAL A 163 25.36 -10.33 6.03
N VAL A 164 24.26 -10.76 5.41
CA VAL A 164 22.90 -10.64 5.95
C VAL A 164 22.42 -11.98 6.46
N ASN A 165 21.99 -12.03 7.73
CA ASN A 165 21.42 -13.21 8.35
C ASN A 165 20.13 -12.87 9.09
N GLY A 166 19.05 -13.61 8.80
CA GLY A 166 17.79 -13.40 9.47
C GLY A 166 16.59 -13.99 8.73
N ARG A 167 15.43 -13.83 9.32
CA ARG A 167 14.16 -14.33 8.79
C ARG A 167 13.12 -13.22 8.76
N LYS A 168 12.52 -13.02 7.62
CA LYS A 168 11.48 -12.03 7.37
C LYS A 168 10.16 -12.70 6.99
N TRP A 169 9.04 -12.10 7.34
CA TRP A 169 7.74 -12.61 6.97
C TRP A 169 6.76 -11.49 6.57
N TYR A 170 5.63 -11.87 5.98
CA TYR A 170 4.67 -10.92 5.39
C TYR A 170 5.33 -9.93 4.42
N ILE A 171 6.32 -10.42 3.66
CA ILE A 171 7.02 -9.59 2.67
C ILE A 171 6.21 -9.56 1.38
N THR A 172 5.46 -8.46 1.22
CA THR A 172 4.56 -8.25 0.09
C THR A 172 5.32 -8.16 -1.22
N GLY A 173 4.79 -8.82 -2.26
CA GLY A 173 5.36 -8.85 -3.60
C GLY A 173 6.51 -9.83 -3.77
N ALA A 174 7.02 -10.45 -2.72
CA ALA A 174 8.21 -11.31 -2.78
C ALA A 174 8.01 -12.63 -3.53
N MET A 175 6.76 -13.12 -3.66
CA MET A 175 6.45 -14.29 -4.46
C MET A 175 6.38 -13.99 -5.96
N ASN A 176 6.26 -12.71 -6.35
CA ASN A 176 6.18 -12.32 -7.76
C ASN A 176 7.45 -12.76 -8.51
N PRO A 177 7.35 -13.45 -9.65
CA PRO A 177 8.52 -13.86 -10.42
C PRO A 177 9.36 -12.70 -10.95
N ASN A 178 8.75 -11.52 -11.10
CA ASN A 178 9.43 -10.29 -11.51
C ASN A 178 10.00 -9.49 -10.34
N CYS A 179 9.85 -9.93 -9.08
CA CYS A 179 10.54 -9.33 -7.94
C CYS A 179 12.05 -9.58 -8.08
N ARG A 180 12.83 -8.53 -8.35
CA ARG A 180 14.28 -8.63 -8.62
C ARG A 180 15.14 -8.14 -7.47
N VAL A 181 14.58 -7.36 -6.55
CA VAL A 181 15.34 -6.78 -5.46
C VAL A 181 14.52 -6.72 -4.17
N PHE A 182 15.19 -7.01 -3.07
CA PHE A 182 14.68 -6.82 -1.71
C PHE A 182 15.38 -5.62 -1.06
N VAL A 183 14.61 -4.69 -0.52
CA VAL A 183 15.12 -3.65 0.38
C VAL A 183 15.08 -4.25 1.78
N VAL A 184 16.23 -4.66 2.31
CA VAL A 184 16.34 -5.40 3.58
C VAL A 184 16.77 -4.46 4.70
N MET A 185 15.97 -4.37 5.76
CA MET A 185 16.32 -3.67 6.98
C MET A 185 16.88 -4.66 8.01
N GLY A 186 18.06 -4.38 8.52
CA GLY A 186 18.72 -5.18 9.56
C GLY A 186 19.61 -4.33 10.45
N LYS A 187 20.15 -4.93 11.49
CA LYS A 187 20.99 -4.30 12.50
C LYS A 187 22.46 -4.41 12.09
N THR A 188 23.14 -3.26 11.92
CA THR A 188 24.57 -3.19 11.59
C THR A 188 25.44 -2.97 12.82
N ASP A 189 24.99 -2.16 13.76
CA ASP A 189 25.73 -1.87 14.99
C ASP A 189 24.77 -1.93 16.20
N PRO A 190 24.76 -3.05 16.95
CA PRO A 190 23.88 -3.19 18.12
C PRO A 190 24.24 -2.26 19.27
N ASP A 191 25.49 -1.76 19.33
CA ASP A 191 25.99 -0.88 20.40
C ASP A 191 25.76 0.62 20.10
N ALA A 192 25.39 0.95 18.87
CA ALA A 192 25.05 2.32 18.48
C ALA A 192 23.80 2.84 19.22
N PRO A 193 23.58 4.16 19.28
CA PRO A 193 22.32 4.73 19.77
C PRO A 193 21.10 4.09 19.10
N ARG A 194 20.04 3.85 19.87
CA ARG A 194 18.86 3.04 19.50
C ARG A 194 18.33 3.24 18.08
N HIS A 195 18.30 4.46 17.55
CA HIS A 195 17.80 4.79 16.22
C HIS A 195 18.90 4.83 15.15
N ARG A 196 20.12 4.41 15.49
CA ARG A 196 21.29 4.33 14.61
C ARG A 196 21.83 2.90 14.49
N GLN A 197 21.13 1.92 15.04
CA GLN A 197 21.53 0.51 15.01
C GLN A 197 21.24 -0.18 13.67
N GLN A 198 20.26 0.32 12.90
CA GLN A 198 19.77 -0.34 11.69
C GLN A 198 20.27 0.35 10.43
N SER A 199 20.52 -0.46 9.41
CA SER A 199 20.82 -0.04 8.05
C SER A 199 19.87 -0.70 7.06
N MET A 200 19.88 -0.23 5.82
CA MET A 200 19.16 -0.86 4.70
C MET A 200 20.12 -1.24 3.60
N VAL A 201 20.00 -2.46 3.10
CA VAL A 201 20.78 -2.96 1.96
C VAL A 201 19.86 -3.50 0.87
N LEU A 202 20.28 -3.33 -0.38
CA LEU A 202 19.64 -3.95 -1.53
C LEU A 202 20.19 -5.34 -1.74
N VAL A 203 19.29 -6.35 -1.72
CA VAL A 203 19.64 -7.74 -1.95
C VAL A 203 18.95 -8.20 -3.24
N PRO A 204 19.70 -8.47 -4.32
CA PRO A 204 19.15 -9.08 -5.53
C PRO A 204 18.49 -10.43 -5.20
N ARG A 205 17.39 -10.75 -5.89
CA ARG A 205 16.63 -12.00 -5.63
C ARG A 205 17.46 -13.27 -5.74
N ASP A 206 18.37 -13.29 -6.72
CA ASP A 206 19.14 -14.49 -7.05
C ASP A 206 20.45 -14.60 -6.25
N THR A 207 20.61 -13.77 -5.18
CA THR A 207 21.79 -13.81 -4.30
C THR A 207 21.81 -15.14 -3.55
N PRO A 208 22.95 -15.89 -3.56
CA PRO A 208 23.09 -17.13 -2.81
C PRO A 208 22.75 -16.93 -1.31
N GLY A 209 22.05 -17.90 -0.72
CA GLY A 209 21.60 -17.83 0.68
C GLY A 209 20.24 -17.13 0.88
N LEU A 210 19.72 -16.43 -0.14
CA LEU A 210 18.35 -15.89 -0.08
C LEU A 210 17.36 -16.96 -0.51
N THR A 211 16.38 -17.27 0.33
CA THR A 211 15.31 -18.23 0.04
C THR A 211 13.94 -17.64 0.31
N VAL A 212 13.10 -17.56 -0.73
CA VAL A 212 11.67 -17.28 -0.57
C VAL A 212 10.96 -18.60 -0.27
N ARG A 213 10.57 -18.81 1.00
CA ARG A 213 10.15 -20.13 1.50
C ARG A 213 8.72 -20.50 1.16
N ARG A 214 7.79 -19.59 1.39
CA ARG A 214 6.34 -19.80 1.17
C ARG A 214 5.58 -18.49 1.07
N GLY A 215 4.44 -18.52 0.38
CA GLY A 215 3.41 -17.49 0.48
C GLY A 215 2.56 -17.69 1.73
N MET A 216 2.14 -16.59 2.32
CA MET A 216 1.28 -16.54 3.51
C MET A 216 -0.08 -15.96 3.12
N THR A 217 -1.12 -16.28 3.88
CA THR A 217 -2.47 -15.77 3.64
C THR A 217 -2.86 -14.70 4.64
N VAL A 218 -3.72 -13.78 4.21
CA VAL A 218 -4.39 -12.78 5.04
C VAL A 218 -5.88 -13.09 5.02
N PHE A 219 -6.45 -13.56 6.11
CA PHE A 219 -7.85 -14.01 6.21
C PHE A 219 -8.23 -15.09 5.17
N GLY A 220 -7.26 -15.93 4.77
CA GLY A 220 -7.46 -16.95 3.74
C GLY A 220 -7.16 -16.49 2.31
N TYR A 221 -7.01 -15.20 2.04
CA TYR A 221 -6.58 -14.67 0.76
C TYR A 221 -5.05 -14.72 0.65
N ASP A 222 -4.52 -15.22 -0.46
CA ASP A 222 -3.08 -15.33 -0.70
C ASP A 222 -2.48 -14.15 -1.48
N ASP A 223 -3.35 -13.26 -2.04
CA ASP A 223 -2.97 -12.10 -2.83
C ASP A 223 -1.95 -12.43 -3.95
N ALA A 224 -2.12 -13.60 -4.57
CA ALA A 224 -1.17 -14.15 -5.55
C ALA A 224 -1.04 -13.26 -6.79
N ASP A 225 -2.12 -12.61 -7.22
CA ASP A 225 -2.16 -11.63 -8.32
C ASP A 225 -1.30 -10.38 -8.02
N HIS A 226 -1.09 -10.08 -6.75
CA HIS A 226 -0.20 -9.00 -6.30
C HIS A 226 1.21 -9.48 -5.91
N GLY A 227 1.52 -10.76 -6.09
CA GLY A 227 2.79 -11.39 -5.73
C GLY A 227 2.87 -11.84 -4.28
N GLY A 228 1.73 -11.97 -3.60
CA GLY A 228 1.58 -12.57 -2.28
C GLY A 228 2.37 -11.89 -1.17
N HIS A 229 2.36 -12.55 0.00
CA HIS A 229 3.11 -12.15 1.19
C HIS A 229 4.04 -13.30 1.58
N ALA A 230 5.34 -13.13 1.45
CA ALA A 230 6.28 -14.25 1.64
C ALA A 230 6.91 -14.30 3.02
N GLU A 231 7.29 -15.51 3.41
CA GLU A 231 8.35 -15.78 4.37
C GLU A 231 9.66 -15.89 3.62
N VAL A 232 10.67 -15.10 4.02
CA VAL A 232 11.99 -15.01 3.35
C VAL A 232 13.08 -15.26 4.38
N LEU A 233 14.03 -16.13 4.02
CA LEU A 233 15.18 -16.48 4.83
C LEU A 233 16.46 -15.95 4.18
N PHE A 234 17.34 -15.40 5.00
CA PHE A 234 18.67 -14.92 4.63
C PHE A 234 19.67 -15.71 5.45
N GLU A 235 20.50 -16.53 4.78
CA GLU A 235 21.54 -17.38 5.39
C GLU A 235 22.88 -17.06 4.72
N ASP A 236 23.72 -16.32 5.43
CA ASP A 236 25.02 -15.83 4.95
C ASP A 236 24.95 -15.14 3.57
N VAL A 237 23.86 -14.38 3.35
CA VAL A 237 23.63 -13.63 2.11
C VAL A 237 24.65 -12.51 1.98
N ARG A 238 25.50 -12.57 0.96
CA ARG A 238 26.57 -11.60 0.73
C ARG A 238 26.23 -10.63 -0.36
N VAL A 239 26.36 -9.35 -0.06
CA VAL A 239 26.16 -8.26 -1.03
C VAL A 239 27.29 -7.25 -0.93
N PRO A 240 27.74 -6.64 -2.04
CA PRO A 240 28.77 -5.60 -2.01
C PRO A 240 28.38 -4.42 -1.11
N VAL A 241 29.36 -3.76 -0.47
CA VAL A 241 29.12 -2.57 0.36
C VAL A 241 28.40 -1.45 -0.38
N GLY A 242 28.53 -1.37 -1.70
CA GLY A 242 27.80 -0.44 -2.55
C GLY A 242 26.30 -0.70 -2.63
N ASN A 243 25.79 -1.80 -2.05
CA ASN A 243 24.34 -2.08 -1.95
C ASN A 243 23.71 -1.43 -0.71
N LEU A 244 24.50 -0.80 0.16
CA LEU A 244 23.98 0.04 1.26
C LEU A 244 23.17 1.21 0.69
N VAL A 245 21.96 1.42 1.21
CA VAL A 245 21.12 2.56 0.86
C VAL A 245 21.37 3.69 1.87
N GLY A 246 21.75 4.85 1.36
CA GLY A 246 22.10 5.98 2.20
C GLY A 246 23.39 5.74 2.98
N GLU A 247 23.35 5.87 4.31
CA GLU A 247 24.47 5.68 5.22
C GLU A 247 24.25 4.54 6.21
N GLU A 248 25.33 3.97 6.72
CA GLU A 248 25.27 2.96 7.79
C GLU A 248 24.65 3.58 9.06
N GLY A 249 23.76 2.85 9.70
CA GLY A 249 22.96 3.34 10.81
C GLY A 249 21.81 4.29 10.42
N GLY A 250 21.59 4.55 9.12
CA GLY A 250 20.53 5.39 8.61
C GLY A 250 19.17 4.68 8.41
N GLY A 251 19.13 3.35 8.56
CA GLY A 251 17.98 2.52 8.21
C GLY A 251 16.68 2.89 8.90
N PHE A 252 16.71 3.30 10.16
CA PHE A 252 15.50 3.76 10.86
C PHE A 252 14.93 5.04 10.26
N ALA A 253 15.76 6.03 9.95
CA ALA A 253 15.35 7.29 9.35
C ALA A 253 14.77 7.07 7.93
N ILE A 254 15.45 6.24 7.13
CA ILE A 254 15.02 5.85 5.79
C ILE A 254 13.66 5.12 5.84
N ALA A 255 13.47 4.19 6.81
CA ALA A 255 12.17 3.52 7.00
C ALA A 255 11.05 4.52 7.29
N GLN A 256 11.28 5.52 8.15
CA GLN A 256 10.27 6.53 8.46
C GLN A 256 9.96 7.45 7.26
N ALA A 257 10.95 7.80 6.46
CA ALA A 257 10.78 8.58 5.23
C ALA A 257 9.91 7.82 4.21
N ARG A 258 10.21 6.54 3.97
CA ARG A 258 9.44 5.65 3.08
C ARG A 258 8.00 5.43 3.55
N LEU A 259 7.81 5.19 4.84
CA LEU A 259 6.49 4.85 5.38
C LEU A 259 5.54 6.06 5.47
N GLY A 260 6.06 7.29 5.45
CA GLY A 260 5.24 8.51 5.48
C GLY A 260 4.27 8.59 4.29
N PRO A 261 4.78 8.67 3.06
CA PRO A 261 3.97 8.66 1.83
C PRO A 261 3.15 7.36 1.67
N GLY A 262 3.72 6.19 1.98
CA GLY A 262 3.02 4.92 1.92
C GLY A 262 1.72 4.92 2.73
N ARG A 263 1.76 5.47 3.95
CA ARG A 263 0.58 5.57 4.84
C ARG A 263 -0.53 6.40 4.24
N ILE A 264 -0.22 7.56 3.67
CA ILE A 264 -1.26 8.40 3.07
C ILE A 264 -1.83 7.79 1.79
N HIS A 265 -1.00 7.16 0.94
CA HIS A 265 -1.47 6.49 -0.26
C HIS A 265 -2.46 5.35 0.06
N HIS A 266 -2.22 4.57 1.11
CA HIS A 266 -3.19 3.58 1.58
C HIS A 266 -4.50 4.23 2.06
N CYS A 267 -4.42 5.32 2.82
CA CYS A 267 -5.61 6.02 3.31
C CYS A 267 -6.44 6.65 2.19
N MET A 268 -5.78 7.19 1.14
CA MET A 268 -6.45 7.70 -0.06
C MET A 268 -7.24 6.59 -0.77
N ARG A 269 -6.61 5.44 -1.03
CA ARG A 269 -7.28 4.29 -1.67
C ARG A 269 -8.42 3.72 -0.82
N LEU A 270 -8.29 3.73 0.49
CA LEU A 270 -9.36 3.29 1.39
C LEU A 270 -10.64 4.11 1.23
N VAL A 271 -10.56 5.42 0.97
CA VAL A 271 -11.74 6.25 0.67
C VAL A 271 -12.47 5.73 -0.57
N GLY A 272 -11.73 5.39 -1.63
CA GLY A 272 -12.31 4.80 -2.85
C GLY A 272 -12.93 3.42 -2.62
N MET A 273 -12.32 2.58 -1.79
CA MET A 273 -12.91 1.29 -1.39
C MET A 273 -14.25 1.49 -0.67
N ALA A 274 -14.36 2.50 0.18
CA ALA A 274 -15.61 2.83 0.87
C ALA A 274 -16.67 3.33 -0.11
N GLU A 275 -16.31 4.18 -1.08
CA GLU A 275 -17.22 4.63 -2.14
C GLU A 275 -17.78 3.44 -2.94
N ARG A 276 -16.89 2.51 -3.34
CA ARG A 276 -17.30 1.30 -4.05
C ARG A 276 -18.24 0.43 -3.22
N ALA A 277 -17.98 0.28 -1.93
CA ALA A 277 -18.85 -0.47 -1.03
C ALA A 277 -20.25 0.15 -0.91
N VAL A 278 -20.35 1.48 -0.80
CA VAL A 278 -21.63 2.20 -0.74
C VAL A 278 -22.36 2.09 -2.07
N GLU A 279 -21.68 2.24 -3.21
CA GLU A 279 -22.27 2.06 -4.56
C GLU A 279 -22.90 0.67 -4.70
N LEU A 280 -22.13 -0.38 -4.40
CA LEU A 280 -22.62 -1.77 -4.48
C LEU A 280 -23.79 -2.00 -3.52
N THR A 281 -23.75 -1.43 -2.32
CA THR A 281 -24.84 -1.50 -1.35
C THR A 281 -26.09 -0.86 -1.89
N CYS A 282 -26.01 0.38 -2.42
CA CYS A 282 -27.15 1.08 -2.97
C CYS A 282 -27.80 0.30 -4.13
N ARG A 283 -26.99 -0.21 -5.08
CA ARG A 283 -27.48 -1.03 -6.19
C ARG A 283 -28.18 -2.29 -5.67
N ARG A 284 -27.61 -2.97 -4.68
CA ARG A 284 -28.15 -4.19 -4.07
C ARG A 284 -29.48 -3.96 -3.42
N VAL A 285 -29.60 -2.96 -2.55
CA VAL A 285 -30.80 -2.74 -1.74
C VAL A 285 -31.97 -2.16 -2.52
N LEU A 286 -31.70 -1.49 -3.67
CA LEU A 286 -32.72 -1.04 -4.59
C LEU A 286 -33.33 -2.19 -5.40
N SER A 287 -32.52 -3.20 -5.76
CA SER A 287 -32.95 -4.33 -6.60
C SER A 287 -33.42 -5.54 -5.78
N ARG A 288 -33.08 -5.64 -4.48
CA ARG A 288 -33.44 -6.78 -3.64
C ARG A 288 -34.71 -6.53 -2.85
N GLU A 289 -35.71 -7.40 -3.03
CA GLU A 289 -36.98 -7.32 -2.33
C GLU A 289 -37.05 -8.33 -1.17
N ALA A 290 -37.58 -7.86 -0.04
CA ALA A 290 -37.95 -8.67 1.12
C ALA A 290 -39.02 -7.94 1.95
N PHE A 291 -39.84 -8.69 2.67
CA PHE A 291 -40.89 -8.12 3.54
C PHE A 291 -41.83 -7.14 2.82
N GLY A 292 -42.17 -7.45 1.56
CA GLY A 292 -43.15 -6.69 0.77
C GLY A 292 -42.59 -5.46 0.04
N GLY A 293 -41.27 -5.34 -0.14
CA GLY A 293 -40.67 -4.28 -0.93
C GLY A 293 -39.15 -4.27 -0.98
N PRO A 294 -38.54 -3.31 -1.68
CA PRO A 294 -37.08 -3.18 -1.74
C PRO A 294 -36.46 -3.00 -0.35
N LEU A 295 -35.29 -3.62 -0.14
CA LEU A 295 -34.53 -3.47 1.13
C LEU A 295 -34.20 -1.99 1.43
N ALA A 296 -34.09 -1.15 0.41
CA ALA A 296 -33.89 0.30 0.55
C ALA A 296 -34.98 1.01 1.38
N ARG A 297 -36.15 0.39 1.60
CA ARG A 297 -37.22 0.93 2.47
C ARG A 297 -37.00 0.64 3.96
N GLN A 298 -36.05 -0.23 4.31
CA GLN A 298 -35.76 -0.56 5.69
C GLN A 298 -34.96 0.56 6.35
N GLY A 299 -35.43 1.07 7.51
CA GLY A 299 -34.80 2.19 8.21
C GLY A 299 -33.34 1.93 8.58
N VAL A 300 -32.99 0.71 8.97
CA VAL A 300 -31.59 0.32 9.28
C VAL A 300 -30.67 0.42 8.05
N ILE A 301 -31.18 0.11 6.85
CA ILE A 301 -30.41 0.25 5.60
C ILE A 301 -30.18 1.72 5.27
N GLN A 302 -31.19 2.56 5.44
CA GLN A 302 -31.08 4.01 5.25
C GLN A 302 -30.09 4.63 6.24
N ASP A 303 -30.12 4.19 7.51
CA ASP A 303 -29.16 4.60 8.54
C ASP A 303 -27.72 4.25 8.14
N TRP A 304 -27.47 3.00 7.70
CA TRP A 304 -26.11 2.58 7.27
C TRP A 304 -25.62 3.37 6.06
N ILE A 305 -26.47 3.67 5.08
CA ILE A 305 -26.09 4.46 3.91
C ILE A 305 -25.77 5.91 4.31
N ALA A 306 -26.62 6.53 5.14
CA ALA A 306 -26.41 7.89 5.60
C ALA A 306 -25.13 8.03 6.44
N GLU A 307 -24.94 7.14 7.41
CA GLU A 307 -23.75 7.11 8.26
C GLU A 307 -22.47 6.84 7.44
N SER A 308 -22.54 5.94 6.44
CA SER A 308 -21.42 5.69 5.54
C SER A 308 -21.02 6.95 4.78
N ARG A 309 -21.99 7.71 4.25
CA ARG A 309 -21.72 8.95 3.54
C ARG A 309 -21.05 9.98 4.44
N VAL A 310 -21.58 10.18 5.64
CA VAL A 310 -20.99 11.13 6.62
C VAL A 310 -19.54 10.75 6.95
N ARG A 311 -19.28 9.46 7.21
CA ARG A 311 -17.94 8.97 7.54
C ARG A 311 -16.96 9.11 6.39
N ILE A 312 -17.40 8.86 5.15
CA ILE A 312 -16.57 9.02 3.95
C ILE A 312 -16.16 10.49 3.81
N GLU A 313 -17.09 11.44 3.91
CA GLU A 313 -16.77 12.86 3.78
C GLU A 313 -15.81 13.35 4.88
N GLN A 314 -16.04 12.94 6.14
CA GLN A 314 -15.13 13.25 7.24
C GLN A 314 -13.72 12.70 6.98
N LEU A 315 -13.63 11.45 6.53
CA LEU A 315 -12.35 10.79 6.23
C LEU A 315 -11.64 11.45 5.05
N ARG A 316 -12.35 11.73 3.95
CA ARG A 316 -11.82 12.41 2.77
C ARG A 316 -11.21 13.77 3.14
N LEU A 317 -11.93 14.58 3.91
CA LEU A 317 -11.43 15.88 4.36
C LEU A 317 -10.18 15.75 5.23
N LEU A 318 -10.13 14.76 6.13
CA LEU A 318 -8.94 14.52 6.95
C LEU A 318 -7.74 14.07 6.10
N VAL A 319 -7.97 13.21 5.11
CA VAL A 319 -6.93 12.75 4.17
C VAL A 319 -6.41 13.92 3.32
N LEU A 320 -7.30 14.72 2.73
CA LEU A 320 -6.92 15.89 1.93
C LEU A 320 -6.17 16.94 2.76
N LYS A 321 -6.60 17.20 4.00
CA LYS A 321 -5.86 18.07 4.93
C LYS A 321 -4.45 17.52 5.19
N THR A 322 -4.33 16.21 5.39
CA THR A 322 -3.03 15.57 5.62
C THR A 322 -2.12 15.71 4.40
N ALA A 323 -2.64 15.47 3.21
CA ALA A 323 -1.93 15.64 1.94
C ALA A 323 -1.41 17.07 1.77
N TRP A 324 -2.28 18.05 1.99
CA TRP A 324 -1.91 19.47 1.95
C TRP A 324 -0.80 19.83 2.96
N LEU A 325 -0.88 19.31 4.19
CA LEU A 325 0.15 19.54 5.19
C LEU A 325 1.48 18.88 4.81
N MET A 326 1.46 17.71 4.20
CA MET A 326 2.68 17.06 3.70
C MET A 326 3.36 17.91 2.62
N ASP A 327 2.58 18.54 1.73
CA ASP A 327 3.10 19.42 0.67
C ASP A 327 3.62 20.75 1.22
N THR A 328 2.99 21.31 2.25
CA THR A 328 3.32 22.65 2.76
C THR A 328 4.27 22.67 3.96
N ALA A 329 4.29 21.62 4.78
CA ALA A 329 5.07 21.54 6.02
C ALA A 329 5.95 20.26 6.09
N GLY A 330 5.93 19.43 5.04
CA GLY A 330 6.64 18.17 4.96
C GLY A 330 6.13 17.10 5.94
N ASN A 331 6.67 15.89 5.83
CA ASN A 331 6.26 14.74 6.66
C ASN A 331 6.37 15.02 8.17
N ARG A 332 7.37 15.79 8.59
CA ARG A 332 7.57 16.16 10.00
C ARG A 332 6.46 17.10 10.50
N GLY A 333 6.05 18.07 9.68
CA GLY A 333 4.96 18.99 9.99
C GLY A 333 3.59 18.31 10.00
N ALA A 334 3.36 17.38 9.08
CA ALA A 334 2.12 16.62 8.94
C ALA A 334 2.05 15.38 9.86
N HIS A 335 3.04 15.14 10.72
CA HIS A 335 3.16 13.90 11.51
C HIS A 335 1.89 13.54 12.30
N THR A 336 1.24 14.52 12.93
CA THR A 336 0.02 14.30 13.73
C THR A 336 -1.12 13.78 12.86
N GLU A 337 -1.33 14.42 11.73
CA GLU A 337 -2.37 14.09 10.77
C GLU A 337 -2.11 12.73 10.09
N ILE A 338 -0.86 12.41 9.76
CA ILE A 338 -0.46 11.09 9.25
C ILE A 338 -0.84 9.99 10.24
N GLN A 339 -0.62 10.18 11.55
CA GLN A 339 -1.06 9.22 12.56
C GLN A 339 -2.59 9.14 12.62
N ALA A 340 -3.27 10.29 12.57
CA ALA A 340 -4.73 10.36 12.67
C ALA A 340 -5.43 9.63 11.51
N ILE A 341 -5.00 9.86 10.25
CA ILE A 341 -5.60 9.16 9.09
C ILE A 341 -5.35 7.65 9.15
N LYS A 342 -4.19 7.22 9.62
CA LYS A 342 -3.83 5.80 9.73
C LYS A 342 -4.67 5.06 10.79
N ILE A 343 -5.15 5.77 11.81
CA ILE A 343 -6.12 5.26 12.80
C ILE A 343 -7.54 5.27 12.21
N ALA A 344 -7.94 6.39 11.61
CA ALA A 344 -9.31 6.63 11.20
C ALA A 344 -9.71 5.84 9.94
N ALA A 345 -8.84 5.82 8.89
CA ALA A 345 -9.20 5.31 7.60
C ALA A 345 -9.52 3.81 7.61
N PRO A 346 -8.65 2.90 8.10
CA PRO A 346 -8.96 1.48 8.08
C PRO A 346 -10.19 1.13 8.92
N ALA A 347 -10.33 1.73 10.12
CA ALA A 347 -11.46 1.47 11.01
C ALA A 347 -12.80 1.93 10.42
N THR A 348 -12.82 3.09 9.76
CA THR A 348 -14.00 3.62 9.07
C THR A 348 -14.41 2.72 7.92
N VAL A 349 -13.46 2.33 7.09
CA VAL A 349 -13.73 1.55 5.87
C VAL A 349 -14.10 0.10 6.21
N GLU A 350 -13.46 -0.48 7.22
CA GLU A 350 -13.84 -1.80 7.77
C GLU A 350 -15.32 -1.80 8.20
N TRP A 351 -15.76 -0.74 8.92
CA TRP A 351 -17.16 -0.61 9.34
C TRP A 351 -18.11 -0.49 8.14
N ILE A 352 -17.78 0.32 7.13
CA ILE A 352 -18.61 0.50 5.93
C ILE A 352 -18.73 -0.82 5.16
N LEU A 353 -17.62 -1.54 4.99
CA LEU A 353 -17.59 -2.84 4.32
C LEU A 353 -18.36 -3.91 5.10
N ASP A 354 -18.30 -3.91 6.42
CA ASP A 354 -19.15 -4.78 7.27
C ASP A 354 -20.63 -4.55 6.98
N LYS A 355 -21.08 -3.28 6.92
CA LYS A 355 -22.48 -2.96 6.60
C LYS A 355 -22.85 -3.32 5.15
N ALA A 356 -21.93 -3.16 4.21
CA ALA A 356 -22.11 -3.58 2.83
C ALA A 356 -22.28 -5.11 2.73
N ILE A 357 -21.42 -5.89 3.40
CA ILE A 357 -21.52 -7.36 3.47
C ILE A 357 -22.89 -7.75 4.07
N GLN A 358 -23.27 -7.14 5.19
CA GLN A 358 -24.53 -7.41 5.85
C GLN A 358 -25.75 -7.14 4.95
N ALA A 359 -25.73 -6.03 4.19
CA ALA A 359 -26.79 -5.67 3.25
C ALA A 359 -26.89 -6.64 2.06
N HIS A 360 -25.78 -7.28 1.67
CA HIS A 360 -25.74 -8.29 0.61
C HIS A 360 -26.14 -9.68 1.09
N GLY A 361 -26.14 -9.94 2.41
CA GLY A 361 -26.37 -11.26 2.98
C GLY A 361 -25.27 -12.26 2.57
N ALA A 362 -25.63 -13.51 2.33
CA ALA A 362 -24.67 -14.56 1.95
C ALA A 362 -23.85 -14.20 0.69
N ALA A 363 -24.41 -13.44 -0.25
CA ALA A 363 -23.69 -12.98 -1.43
C ALA A 363 -22.51 -12.07 -1.09
N GLY A 364 -22.60 -11.28 -0.01
CA GLY A 364 -21.51 -10.42 0.46
C GLY A 364 -20.31 -11.19 1.04
N LEU A 365 -20.49 -12.46 1.38
CA LEU A 365 -19.44 -13.36 1.86
C LEU A 365 -18.77 -14.13 0.72
N SER A 366 -19.43 -14.19 -0.46
CA SER A 366 -18.98 -14.97 -1.61
C SER A 366 -17.99 -14.19 -2.48
N GLN A 367 -17.37 -14.91 -3.40
CA GLN A 367 -16.50 -14.33 -4.45
C GLN A 367 -17.28 -13.60 -5.56
N ASP A 368 -18.62 -13.65 -5.55
CA ASP A 368 -19.45 -12.97 -6.55
C ASP A 368 -19.46 -11.44 -6.37
N TYR A 369 -19.06 -10.99 -5.18
CA TYR A 369 -18.87 -9.59 -4.84
C TYR A 369 -17.49 -9.38 -4.21
N PRO A 370 -16.83 -8.25 -4.45
CA PRO A 370 -15.49 -8.01 -3.92
C PRO A 370 -15.47 -7.70 -2.42
N LEU A 371 -16.63 -7.63 -1.76
CA LEU A 371 -16.79 -7.05 -0.42
C LEU A 371 -15.98 -7.77 0.66
N ALA A 372 -15.96 -9.10 0.67
CA ALA A 372 -15.20 -9.87 1.66
C ALA A 372 -13.69 -9.67 1.50
N ALA A 373 -13.18 -9.66 0.26
CA ALA A 373 -11.77 -9.39 -0.03
C ALA A 373 -11.39 -7.94 0.32
N LEU A 374 -12.23 -6.96 -0.02
CA LEU A 374 -12.03 -5.57 0.36
C LEU A 374 -12.02 -5.38 1.88
N TRP A 375 -12.90 -6.08 2.61
CA TRP A 375 -12.93 -6.06 4.06
C TRP A 375 -11.63 -6.64 4.66
N ALA A 376 -11.18 -7.78 4.15
CA ALA A 376 -9.93 -8.40 4.59
C ALA A 376 -8.74 -7.46 4.36
N GLY A 377 -8.66 -6.81 3.19
CA GLY A 377 -7.66 -5.81 2.87
C GLY A 377 -7.72 -4.59 3.79
N ALA A 378 -8.90 -4.00 4.00
CA ALA A 378 -9.08 -2.86 4.91
C ALA A 378 -8.68 -3.22 6.35
N ARG A 379 -9.05 -4.42 6.83
CA ARG A 379 -8.68 -4.94 8.15
C ARG A 379 -7.17 -5.16 8.29
N ALA A 380 -6.52 -5.67 7.26
CA ALA A 380 -5.06 -5.86 7.24
C ALA A 380 -4.30 -4.52 7.33
N LEU A 381 -4.84 -3.44 6.74
CA LEU A 381 -4.25 -2.10 6.81
C LEU A 381 -4.23 -1.50 8.23
N ARG A 382 -4.89 -2.11 9.21
CA ARG A 382 -4.70 -1.77 10.63
C ARG A 382 -3.37 -2.26 11.22
N PHE A 383 -2.64 -3.11 10.47
CA PHE A 383 -1.30 -3.60 10.84
C PHE A 383 -0.21 -3.06 9.89
N ALA A 384 -0.47 -3.03 8.59
CA ALA A 384 0.49 -2.58 7.60
C ALA A 384 0.94 -1.13 7.87
N ASP A 385 2.22 -0.85 7.69
CA ASP A 385 2.86 0.44 7.98
C ASP A 385 2.71 0.92 9.43
N GLY A 386 2.52 -0.02 10.34
CA GLY A 386 2.37 0.18 11.79
C GLY A 386 0.93 -0.06 12.28
N PRO A 387 0.78 -0.80 13.40
CA PRO A 387 -0.53 -1.07 13.98
C PRO A 387 -1.16 0.18 14.61
N ASP A 388 -2.50 0.15 14.74
CA ASP A 388 -3.30 1.24 15.33
C ASP A 388 -2.71 1.77 16.64
N GLU A 389 -2.22 0.87 17.51
CA GLU A 389 -1.70 1.19 18.83
C GLU A 389 -0.42 2.03 18.78
N VAL A 390 0.44 1.80 17.78
CA VAL A 390 1.65 2.61 17.55
C VAL A 390 1.27 4.03 17.15
N HIS A 391 0.28 4.15 16.25
CA HIS A 391 -0.21 5.46 15.81
C HIS A 391 -0.93 6.21 16.93
N LYS A 392 -1.81 5.53 17.68
CA LYS A 392 -2.51 6.08 18.86
C LYS A 392 -1.52 6.55 19.94
N ARG A 393 -0.51 5.72 20.25
CA ARG A 393 0.55 6.08 21.20
C ARG A 393 1.31 7.32 20.75
N SER A 394 1.67 7.39 19.47
CA SER A 394 2.40 8.53 18.90
C SER A 394 1.57 9.82 18.98
N LEU A 395 0.31 9.74 18.58
CA LEU A 395 -0.64 10.85 18.61
C LEU A 395 -0.87 11.35 20.06
N ALA A 396 -1.19 10.44 20.96
CA ALA A 396 -1.44 10.77 22.37
C ALA A 396 -0.23 11.43 23.07
N ARG A 397 1.00 10.92 22.80
CA ARG A 397 2.22 11.54 23.35
C ARG A 397 2.41 12.97 22.87
N ARG A 398 2.11 13.26 21.62
CA ARG A 398 2.19 14.64 21.10
C ARG A 398 1.15 15.55 21.72
N GLU A 399 -0.07 15.06 21.90
CA GLU A 399 -1.14 15.83 22.54
C GLU A 399 -0.77 16.15 24.00
N LEU A 400 -0.38 15.15 24.78
CA LEU A 400 0.05 15.34 26.16
C LEU A 400 1.21 16.35 26.28
N LYS A 401 2.19 16.30 25.34
CA LYS A 401 3.32 17.22 25.33
C LYS A 401 2.90 18.69 25.20
N ARG A 402 1.78 19.00 24.56
CA ARG A 402 1.26 20.38 24.45
C ARG A 402 0.79 20.96 25.79
N HIS A 403 0.52 20.08 26.76
CA HIS A 403 0.03 20.43 28.08
C HIS A 403 1.07 20.22 29.19
N MET A 404 2.27 19.76 28.82
CA MET A 404 3.44 19.72 29.70
C MET A 404 4.17 21.04 29.55
N GLY A 405 4.05 21.93 30.56
CA GLY A 405 4.70 23.24 30.62
C GLY A 405 6.22 23.19 30.56
#